data_ffa23ca3ca9230521ecea3ce967a590e
#
_entry.id   ffa23ca3ca9230521ecea3ce967a590e
#
_cell.length_a   1.000
_cell.length_b   1.000
_cell.length_c   1.000
_cell.angle_alpha   90.00
_cell.angle_beta   90.00
_cell.angle_gamma   90.00
#
_symmetry.space_group_name_H-M   'P 1'
#
loop_
_entity.id
_entity.type
_entity.pdbx_description
1 polymer ?
#
loop_
_entity_poly.entity_id
_entity_poly.type
_entity_poly.pdbx_seq_one_letter_code
_entity_poly.pdbx_strand_id
1 'polypeptide(L)'
;NKQIDVPLTYPVRFVAACANGHLDDFPWYEWVHRTKAEKDACGTDDAQLYLVDDSKSLSLESKTVKCTASKCIAKHQKMTRALSKNGLQFILFECTKKRPWLDRYSSKCEDADGNPLLMKGMFKGATNIYFPLVRSAVTIPPFSDDLAEKITNAGSEISSFRKNYEN
;
A
#
# COMPACT_ATOMS: atom_id res chain seq x y z
N ASN A 1 27.04 9.09 -31.48
CA ASN A 1 26.14 9.08 -30.28
C ASN A 1 25.25 7.85 -30.43
N LYS A 2 25.58 6.78 -29.67
CA LYS A 2 24.68 5.64 -29.49
C LYS A 2 23.52 6.12 -28.61
N GLN A 3 22.34 6.24 -29.18
CA GLN A 3 21.12 6.46 -28.46
C GLN A 3 20.88 5.21 -27.62
N ILE A 4 20.97 5.32 -26.30
CA ILE A 4 20.65 4.21 -25.39
C ILE A 4 19.12 4.17 -25.31
N ASP A 5 18.55 3.16 -25.90
CA ASP A 5 17.11 2.89 -25.84
C ASP A 5 16.80 2.43 -24.42
N VAL A 6 16.38 3.35 -23.56
CA VAL A 6 15.99 3.04 -22.18
C VAL A 6 14.58 2.45 -22.24
N PRO A 7 14.39 1.19 -21.82
CA PRO A 7 13.07 0.59 -21.85
C PRO A 7 12.12 1.38 -20.94
N LEU A 8 10.96 1.72 -21.48
CA LEU A 8 9.88 2.36 -20.73
C LEU A 8 9.42 1.41 -19.62
N THR A 9 9.63 1.82 -18.38
CA THR A 9 9.14 1.08 -17.20
C THR A 9 7.87 1.71 -16.67
N TYR A 10 6.90 0.87 -16.34
CA TYR A 10 5.64 1.31 -15.73
C TYR A 10 5.58 0.87 -14.27
N PRO A 11 5.13 1.74 -13.35
CA PRO A 11 4.98 1.35 -11.97
C PRO A 11 3.87 0.30 -11.83
N VAL A 12 4.19 -0.81 -11.21
CA VAL A 12 3.21 -1.83 -10.88
C VAL A 12 2.38 -1.36 -9.68
N ARG A 13 1.05 -1.47 -9.79
CA ARG A 13 0.11 -0.94 -8.79
C ARG A 13 -0.41 -2.00 -7.82
N PHE A 14 0.23 -3.15 -7.74
CA PHE A 14 -0.21 -4.24 -6.86
C PHE A 14 0.71 -4.32 -5.65
N VAL A 15 0.09 -4.44 -4.49
CA VAL A 15 0.76 -4.57 -3.20
C VAL A 15 0.07 -5.65 -2.38
N ALA A 16 0.74 -6.12 -1.35
CA ALA A 16 0.18 -7.01 -0.35
C ALA A 16 0.10 -6.27 0.99
N ALA A 17 -1.03 -6.38 1.68
CA ALA A 17 -1.25 -5.75 2.98
C ALA A 17 -1.92 -6.72 3.95
N CYS A 18 -1.62 -6.61 5.25
CA CYS A 18 -2.29 -7.35 6.31
C CYS A 18 -3.20 -6.44 7.16
N ALA A 19 -4.02 -7.05 8.01
CA ALA A 19 -4.94 -6.33 8.88
C ALA A 19 -4.23 -5.42 9.91
N ASN A 20 -2.98 -5.73 10.27
CA ASN A 20 -2.16 -4.92 11.19
C ASN A 20 -1.40 -3.79 10.48
N GLY A 21 -1.70 -3.49 9.22
CA GLY A 21 -1.13 -2.38 8.48
C GLY A 21 0.29 -2.60 7.97
N HIS A 22 0.79 -3.83 7.94
CA HIS A 22 2.05 -4.13 7.25
C HIS A 22 1.81 -4.18 5.75
N LEU A 23 2.77 -3.67 4.99
CA LEU A 23 2.71 -3.53 3.54
C LEU A 23 3.97 -4.10 2.91
N ASP A 24 3.80 -4.83 1.82
CA ASP A 24 4.90 -5.35 1.01
C ASP A 24 4.52 -5.32 -0.47
N ASP A 25 5.49 -5.59 -1.31
CA ASP A 25 5.24 -5.83 -2.71
C ASP A 25 4.33 -7.05 -2.90
N PHE A 26 3.62 -7.08 -4.02
CA PHE A 26 2.82 -8.25 -4.36
C PHE A 26 3.75 -9.46 -4.56
N PRO A 27 3.43 -10.63 -3.98
CA PRO A 27 4.31 -11.81 -4.03
C PRO A 27 4.28 -12.49 -5.40
N TRP A 28 4.94 -11.87 -6.38
CA TRP A 28 4.92 -12.28 -7.78
C TRP A 28 5.45 -13.69 -8.01
N TYR A 29 6.52 -14.02 -7.28
CA TYR A 29 7.13 -15.34 -7.38
C TYR A 29 6.21 -16.43 -6.85
N GLU A 30 5.69 -16.26 -5.65
CA GLU A 30 4.77 -17.20 -4.99
C GLU A 30 3.44 -17.30 -5.72
N TRP A 31 3.02 -16.20 -6.38
CA TRP A 31 1.81 -16.20 -7.19
C TRP A 31 1.91 -17.10 -8.40
N VAL A 32 3.07 -17.19 -9.02
CA VAL A 32 3.33 -18.04 -10.19
C VAL A 32 3.74 -19.45 -9.74
N HIS A 33 4.68 -19.58 -8.79
CA HIS A 33 5.23 -20.85 -8.32
C HIS A 33 4.49 -21.30 -7.06
N ARG A 34 3.38 -22.00 -7.23
CA ARG A 34 2.46 -22.37 -6.13
C ARG A 34 2.82 -23.67 -5.45
N THR A 35 3.40 -24.59 -6.19
CA THR A 35 3.77 -25.91 -5.70
C THR A 35 5.24 -25.98 -5.33
N LYS A 36 5.58 -26.93 -4.44
CA LYS A 36 6.97 -27.17 -4.08
C LYS A 36 7.80 -27.55 -5.32
N ALA A 37 7.26 -28.40 -6.18
CA ALA A 37 7.96 -28.82 -7.40
C ALA A 37 8.28 -27.64 -8.34
N GLU A 38 7.37 -26.67 -8.48
CA GLU A 38 7.61 -25.45 -9.26
C GLU A 38 8.70 -24.57 -8.66
N LYS A 39 8.72 -24.47 -7.32
CA LYS A 39 9.76 -23.71 -6.58
C LYS A 39 11.12 -24.42 -6.61
N ASP A 40 11.13 -25.74 -6.54
CA ASP A 40 12.37 -26.54 -6.62
C ASP A 40 12.95 -26.50 -8.04
N ALA A 41 12.10 -26.43 -9.07
CA ALA A 41 12.53 -26.34 -10.47
C ALA A 41 13.03 -24.95 -10.87
N CYS A 42 12.50 -23.90 -10.25
CA CYS A 42 12.81 -22.50 -10.59
C CYS A 42 12.94 -21.70 -9.30
N GLY A 43 14.16 -21.52 -8.80
CA GLY A 43 14.43 -20.69 -7.62
C GLY A 43 14.12 -19.21 -7.83
N THR A 44 14.05 -18.45 -6.74
CA THR A 44 13.78 -17.02 -6.77
C THR A 44 14.78 -16.23 -7.62
N ASP A 45 16.04 -16.62 -7.57
CA ASP A 45 17.14 -15.94 -8.26
C ASP A 45 17.16 -16.21 -9.77
N ASP A 46 16.62 -17.39 -10.18
CA ASP A 46 16.53 -17.79 -11.58
C ASP A 46 15.22 -17.31 -12.23
N ALA A 47 14.25 -16.90 -11.45
CA ALA A 47 12.91 -16.57 -11.93
C ALA A 47 12.91 -15.30 -12.80
N GLN A 48 12.39 -15.41 -14.01
CA GLN A 48 12.19 -14.29 -14.94
C GLN A 48 10.69 -14.03 -15.09
N LEU A 49 10.18 -13.11 -14.28
CA LEU A 49 8.76 -12.83 -14.19
C LEU A 49 8.35 -11.69 -15.11
N TYR A 50 7.26 -11.91 -15.83
CA TYR A 50 6.66 -10.91 -16.71
C TYR A 50 5.17 -10.77 -16.41
N LEU A 51 4.72 -9.53 -16.28
CA LEU A 51 3.30 -9.18 -16.27
C LEU A 51 2.90 -8.84 -17.71
N VAL A 52 2.08 -9.70 -18.31
CA VAL A 52 1.61 -9.56 -19.68
C VAL A 52 0.16 -9.10 -19.66
N ASP A 53 -0.15 -8.14 -20.50
CA ASP A 53 -1.51 -7.70 -20.76
C ASP A 53 -1.98 -8.26 -22.10
N ASP A 54 -2.88 -9.23 -22.08
CA ASP A 54 -3.33 -9.94 -23.28
C ASP A 54 -4.36 -9.13 -24.10
N SER A 55 -4.84 -8.01 -23.55
CA SER A 55 -5.77 -7.12 -24.25
C SER A 55 -5.50 -5.65 -23.95
N LYS A 56 -6.04 -4.77 -24.79
CA LYS A 56 -6.04 -3.31 -24.54
C LYS A 56 -6.98 -2.91 -23.38
N SER A 57 -7.55 -3.88 -22.68
CA SER A 57 -8.44 -3.65 -21.54
C SER A 57 -7.64 -3.37 -20.28
N LEU A 58 -8.07 -2.40 -19.48
CA LEU A 58 -7.52 -2.14 -18.15
C LEU A 58 -7.97 -3.17 -17.09
N SER A 59 -8.72 -4.19 -17.49
CA SER A 59 -9.25 -5.22 -16.61
C SER A 59 -8.13 -6.11 -16.04
N LEU A 60 -8.32 -6.60 -14.83
CA LEU A 60 -7.45 -7.62 -14.22
C LEU A 60 -7.51 -8.97 -14.94
N GLU A 61 -8.61 -9.22 -15.66
CA GLU A 61 -8.81 -10.45 -16.40
C GLU A 61 -7.85 -10.59 -17.58
N SER A 62 -7.40 -9.46 -18.14
CA SER A 62 -6.42 -9.42 -19.22
C SER A 62 -4.98 -9.59 -18.76
N LYS A 63 -4.74 -9.47 -17.45
CA LYS A 63 -3.37 -9.50 -16.92
C LYS A 63 -2.98 -10.89 -16.46
N THR A 64 -1.85 -11.36 -16.97
CA THR A 64 -1.30 -12.68 -16.69
C THR A 64 0.16 -12.56 -16.27
N VAL A 65 0.52 -13.20 -15.18
CA VAL A 65 1.92 -13.31 -14.75
C VAL A 65 2.49 -14.63 -15.25
N LYS A 66 3.65 -14.58 -15.86
CA LYS A 66 4.37 -15.76 -16.34
C LYS A 66 5.84 -15.70 -15.94
N CYS A 67 6.42 -16.86 -15.72
CA CYS A 67 7.85 -17.03 -15.63
C CYS A 67 8.38 -17.60 -16.94
N THR A 68 9.46 -17.01 -17.46
CA THR A 68 10.10 -17.43 -18.74
C THR A 68 11.47 -18.07 -18.52
N ALA A 69 11.84 -18.34 -17.26
CA ALA A 69 13.08 -19.04 -16.96
C ALA A 69 13.08 -20.42 -17.63
N SER A 70 14.23 -20.83 -18.19
CA SER A 70 14.36 -22.03 -19.00
C SER A 70 14.00 -23.34 -18.27
N LYS A 71 14.19 -23.38 -16.97
CA LYS A 71 13.88 -24.54 -16.11
C LYS A 71 12.50 -24.47 -15.46
N CYS A 72 11.76 -23.38 -15.69
CA CYS A 72 10.48 -23.15 -15.03
C CYS A 72 9.38 -24.05 -15.60
N ILE A 73 8.72 -24.81 -14.74
CA ILE A 73 7.58 -25.66 -15.07
C ILE A 73 6.24 -25.04 -14.64
N ALA A 74 6.27 -23.86 -14.02
CA ALA A 74 5.08 -23.19 -13.50
C ALA A 74 4.18 -22.70 -14.64
N LYS A 75 2.87 -22.86 -14.46
CA LYS A 75 1.86 -22.37 -15.40
C LYS A 75 1.64 -20.87 -15.18
N HIS A 76 1.31 -20.18 -16.27
CA HIS A 76 0.88 -18.78 -16.21
C HIS A 76 -0.30 -18.59 -15.26
N GLN A 77 -0.27 -17.51 -14.49
CA GLN A 77 -1.31 -17.21 -13.51
C GLN A 77 -2.01 -15.89 -13.83
N LYS A 78 -3.33 -15.95 -14.00
CA LYS A 78 -4.17 -14.76 -14.20
C LYS A 78 -4.28 -13.94 -12.92
N MET A 79 -4.35 -12.62 -13.06
CA MET A 79 -4.51 -11.69 -11.94
C MET A 79 -5.97 -11.53 -11.47
N THR A 80 -6.93 -12.14 -12.14
CA THR A 80 -8.38 -12.03 -11.85
C THR A 80 -8.72 -12.23 -10.37
N ARG A 81 -8.07 -13.19 -9.72
CA ARG A 81 -8.31 -13.50 -8.30
C ARG A 81 -7.31 -12.87 -7.34
N ALA A 82 -6.28 -12.22 -7.83
CA ALA A 82 -5.19 -11.71 -7.01
C ALA A 82 -5.66 -10.71 -5.94
N LEU A 83 -6.66 -9.90 -6.26
CA LEU A 83 -7.24 -8.88 -5.37
C LEU A 83 -8.53 -9.33 -4.69
N SER A 84 -8.96 -10.57 -4.88
CA SER A 84 -10.12 -11.08 -4.17
C SER A 84 -9.82 -11.28 -2.68
N LYS A 85 -10.86 -11.36 -1.85
CA LYS A 85 -10.73 -11.58 -0.40
C LYS A 85 -9.78 -12.73 -0.05
N ASN A 86 -9.81 -13.80 -0.85
CA ASN A 86 -9.03 -15.02 -0.62
C ASN A 86 -7.87 -15.18 -1.62
N GLY A 87 -7.54 -14.14 -2.41
CA GLY A 87 -6.56 -14.25 -3.49
C GLY A 87 -5.21 -14.80 -3.05
N LEU A 88 -4.56 -14.13 -2.10
CA LEU A 88 -3.27 -14.56 -1.55
C LEU A 88 -3.40 -15.68 -0.50
N GLN A 89 -4.60 -15.94 0.02
CA GLN A 89 -4.83 -17.06 0.95
C GLN A 89 -4.60 -18.42 0.28
N PHE A 90 -4.85 -18.54 -1.02
CA PHE A 90 -4.58 -19.79 -1.76
C PHE A 90 -3.10 -20.18 -1.79
N ILE A 91 -2.22 -19.22 -1.62
CA ILE A 91 -0.76 -19.44 -1.57
C ILE A 91 -0.23 -19.33 -0.14
N LEU A 92 -1.11 -19.17 0.85
CA LEU A 92 -0.77 -19.03 2.28
C LEU A 92 0.33 -17.98 2.51
N PHE A 93 0.22 -16.84 1.82
CA PHE A 93 1.25 -15.81 1.93
C PHE A 93 1.12 -15.09 3.27
N GLU A 94 2.02 -15.44 4.19
CA GLU A 94 2.09 -14.89 5.53
C GLU A 94 2.61 -13.44 5.51
N CYS A 95 2.26 -12.69 6.55
CA CYS A 95 2.70 -11.32 6.70
C CYS A 95 4.22 -11.22 6.87
N THR A 96 4.84 -10.45 5.99
CA THR A 96 6.29 -10.18 6.01
C THR A 96 6.70 -9.19 7.11
N LYS A 97 5.73 -8.59 7.81
CA LYS A 97 5.93 -7.66 8.93
C LYS A 97 6.64 -6.35 8.53
N LYS A 98 6.73 -6.06 7.24
CA LYS A 98 7.39 -4.87 6.72
C LYS A 98 6.56 -3.61 6.91
N ARG A 99 7.24 -2.52 7.19
CA ARG A 99 6.74 -1.14 7.17
C ARG A 99 7.70 -0.29 6.35
N PRO A 100 7.61 -0.30 5.01
CA PRO A 100 8.61 0.30 4.13
C PRO A 100 8.92 1.77 4.42
N TRP A 101 7.93 2.53 4.92
CA TRP A 101 8.08 3.93 5.29
C TRP A 101 8.85 4.20 6.60
N LEU A 102 9.10 3.15 7.41
CA LEU A 102 9.83 3.27 8.68
C LEU A 102 11.17 2.55 8.65
N ASP A 103 11.48 1.85 7.58
CA ASP A 103 12.64 0.95 7.47
C ASP A 103 12.76 -0.01 8.67
N ARG A 104 11.62 -0.51 9.11
CA ARG A 104 11.50 -1.37 10.30
C ARG A 104 10.59 -2.57 10.03
N TYR A 105 10.91 -3.66 10.71
CA TYR A 105 10.07 -4.85 10.78
C TYR A 105 9.38 -4.93 12.14
N SER A 106 8.12 -5.35 12.16
CA SER A 106 7.43 -5.68 13.40
C SER A 106 7.91 -7.04 13.90
N SER A 107 8.01 -7.21 15.24
CA SER A 107 8.43 -8.50 15.83
C SER A 107 7.37 -9.59 15.64
N LYS A 108 6.09 -9.25 15.71
CA LYS A 108 4.97 -10.19 15.60
C LYS A 108 3.86 -9.65 14.69
N CYS A 109 3.20 -10.55 14.00
CA CYS A 109 1.99 -10.28 13.25
C CYS A 109 1.13 -11.53 13.23
N GLU A 110 0.34 -11.70 14.28
CA GLU A 110 -0.50 -12.85 14.56
C GLU A 110 -1.95 -12.39 14.76
N ASP A 111 -2.89 -13.30 14.57
CA ASP A 111 -4.29 -13.10 14.92
C ASP A 111 -4.52 -13.33 16.43
N ALA A 112 -5.79 -13.28 16.87
CA ALA A 112 -6.16 -13.49 18.26
C ALA A 112 -5.83 -14.91 18.77
N ASP A 113 -5.73 -15.86 17.87
CA ASP A 113 -5.46 -17.28 18.16
C ASP A 113 -3.96 -17.62 18.06
N GLY A 114 -3.10 -16.63 17.75
CA GLY A 114 -1.66 -16.79 17.63
C GLY A 114 -1.19 -17.33 16.28
N ASN A 115 -2.07 -17.39 15.26
CA ASN A 115 -1.67 -17.80 13.92
C ASN A 115 -1.11 -16.62 13.13
N PRO A 116 -0.13 -16.84 12.23
CA PRO A 116 0.37 -15.79 11.36
C PRO A 116 -0.74 -15.16 10.51
N LEU A 117 -0.82 -13.84 10.49
CA LEU A 117 -1.76 -13.14 9.62
C LEU A 117 -1.37 -13.30 8.16
N LEU A 118 -2.34 -13.68 7.33
CA LEU A 118 -2.17 -13.75 5.89
C LEU A 118 -2.35 -12.37 5.25
N MET A 119 -1.55 -12.08 4.24
CA MET A 119 -1.65 -10.85 3.47
C MET A 119 -2.77 -10.94 2.41
N LYS A 120 -3.27 -9.78 2.00
CA LYS A 120 -4.27 -9.63 0.93
C LYS A 120 -3.67 -8.78 -0.18
N GLY A 121 -3.93 -9.20 -1.42
CA GLY A 121 -3.56 -8.41 -2.58
C GLY A 121 -4.47 -7.19 -2.71
N MET A 122 -3.88 -6.03 -2.96
CA MET A 122 -4.59 -4.76 -3.07
C MET A 122 -3.97 -3.87 -4.15
N PHE A 123 -4.73 -2.89 -4.64
CA PHE A 123 -4.15 -1.82 -5.44
C PHE A 123 -3.48 -0.77 -4.54
N LYS A 124 -2.31 -0.28 -4.99
CA LYS A 124 -1.56 0.80 -4.37
C LYS A 124 -2.38 2.08 -4.32
N GLY A 125 -3.22 2.44 -3.79
CA GLY A 125 -4.08 3.64 -3.80
C GLY A 125 -5.53 3.31 -3.49
N ALA A 126 -5.79 2.04 -3.18
CA ALA A 126 -7.10 1.66 -2.66
C ALA A 126 -7.30 2.28 -1.27
N THR A 127 -8.45 2.88 -1.06
CA THR A 127 -8.77 3.61 0.18
C THR A 127 -8.72 2.74 1.43
N ASN A 128 -8.85 1.43 1.29
CA ASN A 128 -8.80 0.47 2.38
C ASN A 128 -7.38 -0.02 2.76
N ILE A 129 -6.34 0.46 2.07
CA ILE A 129 -4.94 0.19 2.46
C ILE A 129 -4.48 1.18 3.50
N TYR A 130 -4.78 2.46 3.27
CA TYR A 130 -4.20 3.53 4.04
C TYR A 130 -5.15 4.73 4.09
N PHE A 131 -5.58 5.08 5.29
CA PHE A 131 -6.27 6.33 5.56
C PHE A 131 -5.31 7.26 6.28
N PRO A 132 -4.81 8.32 5.63
CA PRO A 132 -4.00 9.30 6.32
C PRO A 132 -4.83 10.01 7.38
N LEU A 133 -4.31 10.10 8.60
CA LEU A 133 -4.87 11.00 9.60
C LEU A 133 -4.49 12.43 9.22
N VAL A 134 -5.39 13.08 8.50
CA VAL A 134 -5.19 14.47 8.11
C VAL A 134 -5.51 15.37 9.30
N ARG A 135 -4.54 16.13 9.74
CA ARG A 135 -4.72 17.22 10.72
C ARG A 135 -4.47 18.52 9.99
N SER A 136 -5.47 19.39 10.00
CA SER A 136 -5.34 20.75 9.48
C SER A 136 -5.12 21.70 10.67
N ALA A 137 -4.07 22.50 10.59
CA ALA A 137 -3.83 23.56 11.55
C ALA A 137 -3.70 24.89 10.79
N VAL A 138 -4.45 25.88 11.20
CA VAL A 138 -4.29 27.25 10.72
C VAL A 138 -3.34 27.96 11.69
N THR A 139 -2.17 28.32 11.20
CA THR A 139 -1.28 29.18 11.95
C THR A 139 -1.80 30.61 11.77
N ILE A 140 -2.30 31.19 12.84
CA ILE A 140 -2.60 32.62 12.88
C ILE A 140 -1.23 33.29 13.04
N PRO A 141 -0.76 34.06 12.04
CA PRO A 141 0.49 34.80 12.20
C PRO A 141 0.37 35.70 13.44
N PRO A 142 1.49 35.98 14.13
CA PRO A 142 1.45 36.90 15.24
C PRO A 142 0.77 38.20 14.78
N PHE A 143 -0.21 38.63 15.54
CA PHE A 143 -0.94 39.86 15.24
C PHE A 143 0.06 40.99 15.04
N SER A 144 -0.16 41.83 14.05
CA SER A 144 0.50 43.13 14.02
C SER A 144 0.15 43.86 15.30
N ASP A 145 1.08 44.62 15.83
CA ASP A 145 0.89 45.36 17.09
C ASP A 145 -0.46 46.15 17.08
N ASP A 146 -0.84 46.70 15.92
CA ASP A 146 -2.09 47.42 15.71
C ASP A 146 -3.36 46.52 15.93
N LEU A 147 -3.29 45.24 15.53
CA LEU A 147 -4.39 44.30 15.73
C LEU A 147 -4.47 43.80 17.18
N ALA A 148 -3.35 43.58 17.81
CA ALA A 148 -3.28 43.18 19.20
C ALA A 148 -3.81 44.33 20.11
N GLU A 149 -3.46 45.57 19.82
CA GLU A 149 -3.96 46.74 20.53
C GLU A 149 -5.50 46.88 20.35
N LYS A 150 -6.02 46.75 19.15
CA LYS A 150 -7.46 46.76 18.89
C LYS A 150 -8.22 45.66 19.62
N ILE A 151 -7.69 44.46 19.69
CA ILE A 151 -8.30 43.35 20.43
C ILE A 151 -8.25 43.63 21.93
N THR A 152 -7.16 44.16 22.46
CA THR A 152 -7.05 44.52 23.86
C THR A 152 -8.02 45.59 24.26
N ASN A 153 -8.16 46.62 23.45
CA ASN A 153 -9.10 47.71 23.63
C ASN A 153 -10.59 47.28 23.55
N ALA A 154 -10.89 46.34 22.65
CA ALA A 154 -12.22 45.77 22.52
C ALA A 154 -12.55 44.75 23.66
N GLY A 155 -11.54 44.21 24.33
CA GLY A 155 -11.70 43.18 25.35
C GLY A 155 -12.57 43.62 26.55
N SER A 156 -12.51 44.89 26.94
CA SER A 156 -13.33 45.46 27.98
C SER A 156 -14.82 45.56 27.57
N GLU A 157 -15.09 45.91 26.31
CA GLU A 157 -16.45 45.96 25.76
C GLU A 157 -17.03 44.55 25.63
N ILE A 158 -16.26 43.58 25.11
CA ILE A 158 -16.67 42.18 25.00
C ILE A 158 -17.00 41.59 26.38
N SER A 159 -16.19 41.90 27.40
CA SER A 159 -16.43 41.44 28.77
C SER A 159 -17.70 42.02 29.37
N SER A 160 -18.04 43.25 29.05
CA SER A 160 -19.28 43.89 29.49
C SER A 160 -20.52 43.30 28.81
N PHE A 161 -20.43 43.00 27.52
CA PHE A 161 -21.48 42.27 26.81
C PHE A 161 -21.74 40.90 27.39
N ARG A 162 -20.69 40.12 27.67
CA ARG A 162 -20.81 38.77 28.26
C ARG A 162 -21.54 38.79 29.62
N LYS A 163 -21.24 39.73 30.48
CA LYS A 163 -21.91 39.86 31.77
C LYS A 163 -23.41 40.17 31.68
N ASN A 164 -23.84 40.85 30.60
CA ASN A 164 -25.25 41.20 30.40
C ASN A 164 -26.09 40.03 29.83
N TYR A 165 -25.47 38.96 29.37
CA TYR A 165 -26.14 37.76 28.85
C TYR A 165 -26.10 36.56 29.81
N GLU A 166 -25.37 36.63 30.91
CA GLU A 166 -25.30 35.59 31.95
C GLU A 166 -26.27 35.87 33.12
N ASN A 167 -27.08 36.91 33.09
CA ASN A 167 -28.21 37.22 33.96
C ASN A 167 -29.51 37.08 33.17
#